data_f53e1d6f5a488bd313a55fda634df91e
#
_entry.id   f53e1d6f5a488bd313a55fda634df91e
#
_cell.length_a   1.000
_cell.length_b   1.000
_cell.length_c   1.000
_cell.angle_alpha   90.00
_cell.angle_beta   90.00
_cell.angle_gamma   90.00
#
_symmetry.space_group_name_H-M   'P 1'
#
loop_
_entity.id
_entity.type
_entity.pdbx_description
1 polymer ?
#
loop_
_entity_poly.entity_id
_entity_poly.type
_entity_poly.pdbx_seq_one_letter_code
_entity_poly.pdbx_strand_id
1 'polypeptide(L)'
;LQKELNEDLSIINKKSIVLPLGEVKITKRVNSVLIIFRTNTDIEIWDQNKKRLFEEPKIEYSLRALKSLIKSVNFSKTKYPNINFKTIIVDDKSKEENLNKLKKLIDESSLDISITPLNHEKYKDIIKQQRNDQTFSNLASLLQSFELGKEHGEDLVFFVEDDYLHFEPMMEEMVASYERIASQVNKDIFMCPTD
;
A
#
# COMPACT_ATOMS: atom_id res chain seq x y z
N LEU A 1 -19.73 -0.01 24.27
CA LEU A 1 -19.86 1.38 24.70
C LEU A 1 -18.64 2.16 24.20
N GLN A 2 -18.86 3.14 23.32
CA GLN A 2 -17.83 4.09 22.89
C GLN A 2 -17.63 5.12 24.01
N LYS A 3 -16.38 5.40 24.34
CA LYS A 3 -16.00 6.41 25.32
C LYS A 3 -15.18 7.50 24.61
N GLU A 4 -15.59 8.74 24.76
CA GLU A 4 -14.83 9.87 24.23
C GLU A 4 -13.50 9.99 24.99
N LEU A 5 -12.42 10.20 24.27
CA LEU A 5 -11.10 10.52 24.82
C LEU A 5 -11.05 11.98 25.24
N ASN A 6 -10.14 12.29 26.16
CA ASN A 6 -9.82 13.64 26.58
C ASN A 6 -9.36 14.47 25.38
N GLU A 7 -9.77 15.73 25.31
CA GLU A 7 -9.52 16.63 24.16
C GLU A 7 -8.04 16.82 23.82
N ASP A 8 -7.16 16.66 24.80
CA ASP A 8 -5.70 16.82 24.63
C ASP A 8 -5.05 15.79 23.68
N LEU A 9 -5.76 14.69 23.37
CA LEU A 9 -5.30 13.67 22.44
C LEU A 9 -6.00 13.75 21.07
N SER A 10 -6.88 14.73 20.89
CA SER A 10 -7.69 14.87 19.69
C SER A 10 -7.18 15.98 18.77
N ILE A 11 -7.29 15.77 17.47
CA ILE A 11 -7.11 16.87 16.50
C ILE A 11 -8.24 17.87 16.72
N ILE A 12 -7.94 19.16 16.71
CA ILE A 12 -8.90 20.25 16.88
C ILE A 12 -10.12 20.03 15.97
N ASN A 13 -11.32 20.10 16.53
CA ASN A 13 -12.61 19.87 15.86
C ASN A 13 -12.86 18.43 15.40
N LYS A 14 -12.07 17.44 15.87
CA LYS A 14 -12.35 16.02 15.63
C LYS A 14 -12.50 15.28 16.94
N LYS A 15 -13.42 14.32 16.95
CA LYS A 15 -13.64 13.46 18.11
C LYS A 15 -12.76 12.23 18.02
N SER A 16 -12.00 11.96 19.08
CA SER A 16 -11.37 10.66 19.29
C SER A 16 -12.26 9.81 20.18
N ILE A 17 -12.38 8.54 19.85
CA ILE A 17 -13.19 7.58 20.59
C ILE A 17 -12.34 6.39 21.04
N VAL A 18 -12.66 5.86 22.22
CA VAL A 18 -12.09 4.58 22.68
C VAL A 18 -13.08 3.48 22.35
N LEU A 19 -12.61 2.46 21.65
CA LEU A 19 -13.39 1.27 21.34
C LEU A 19 -13.13 0.19 22.40
N PRO A 20 -14.17 -0.59 22.80
CA PRO A 20 -14.00 -1.66 23.76
C PRO A 20 -13.14 -2.78 23.19
N LEU A 21 -12.30 -3.40 24.03
CA LEU A 21 -11.43 -4.54 23.67
C LEU A 21 -12.15 -5.89 23.72
N GLY A 22 -13.38 -5.97 24.20
CA GLY A 22 -14.14 -7.21 24.29
C GLY A 22 -14.43 -7.89 22.95
N GLU A 23 -15.17 -8.98 22.96
CA GLU A 23 -15.64 -9.65 21.76
C GLU A 23 -16.49 -8.73 20.89
N VAL A 24 -16.26 -8.77 19.57
CA VAL A 24 -16.99 -7.98 18.58
C VAL A 24 -17.61 -8.91 17.56
N LYS A 25 -18.90 -8.74 17.33
CA LYS A 25 -19.56 -9.43 16.22
C LYS A 25 -19.09 -8.79 14.91
N ILE A 26 -18.34 -9.54 14.13
CA ILE A 26 -17.86 -9.07 12.83
C ILE A 26 -19.02 -9.07 11.83
N THR A 27 -19.37 -7.88 11.36
CA THR A 27 -20.41 -7.61 10.35
C THR A 27 -19.85 -7.05 9.06
N LYS A 28 -18.65 -6.49 9.10
CA LYS A 28 -17.88 -6.00 7.94
C LYS A 28 -16.78 -7.01 7.64
N ARG A 29 -17.07 -7.97 6.75
CA ARG A 29 -16.11 -8.98 6.32
C ARG A 29 -15.35 -8.52 5.10
N VAL A 30 -14.07 -8.88 5.02
CA VAL A 30 -13.20 -8.66 3.87
C VAL A 30 -13.10 -9.95 3.07
N ASN A 31 -13.41 -9.87 1.78
CA ASN A 31 -13.30 -10.99 0.84
C ASN A 31 -12.21 -10.73 -0.21
N SER A 32 -11.82 -9.47 -0.39
CA SER A 32 -10.78 -9.10 -1.35
C SER A 32 -9.89 -7.97 -0.82
N VAL A 33 -8.61 -8.03 -1.16
CA VAL A 33 -7.64 -6.97 -0.93
C VAL A 33 -6.88 -6.73 -2.22
N LEU A 34 -7.08 -5.56 -2.82
CA LEU A 34 -6.25 -5.08 -3.92
C LEU A 34 -5.07 -4.29 -3.36
N ILE A 35 -3.86 -4.71 -3.70
CA ILE A 35 -2.64 -4.05 -3.31
C ILE A 35 -2.09 -3.28 -4.52
N ILE A 36 -1.90 -1.98 -4.39
CA ILE A 36 -1.26 -1.14 -5.41
C ILE A 36 0.13 -0.76 -4.91
N PHE A 37 1.14 -1.39 -5.51
CA PHE A 37 2.55 -1.17 -5.17
C PHE A 37 3.18 -0.23 -6.19
N ARG A 38 3.63 0.96 -5.76
CA ARG A 38 4.28 1.93 -6.65
C ARG A 38 5.78 1.76 -6.62
N THR A 39 6.42 1.71 -7.78
CA THR A 39 7.88 1.59 -7.86
C THR A 39 8.49 2.46 -8.96
N ASN A 40 9.71 2.93 -8.70
CA ASN A 40 10.65 3.45 -9.66
C ASN A 40 12.05 3.04 -9.20
N THR A 41 12.62 2.04 -9.84
CA THR A 41 13.87 1.40 -9.39
C THR A 41 15.14 2.17 -9.74
N ASP A 42 15.02 3.22 -10.56
CA ASP A 42 16.15 3.97 -11.10
C ASP A 42 16.24 5.41 -10.57
N ILE A 43 15.37 5.77 -9.62
CA ILE A 43 15.35 7.13 -9.07
C ILE A 43 16.46 7.32 -8.03
N GLU A 44 17.08 8.48 -8.06
CA GLU A 44 17.98 8.93 -7.00
C GLU A 44 17.19 9.43 -5.78
N ILE A 45 17.84 9.52 -4.63
CA ILE A 45 17.21 10.05 -3.42
C ILE A 45 16.79 11.51 -3.67
N TRP A 46 15.55 11.84 -3.31
CA TRP A 46 15.00 13.19 -3.43
C TRP A 46 15.86 14.26 -2.70
N ASP A 47 16.28 13.94 -1.48
CA ASP A 47 17.14 14.81 -0.69
C ASP A 47 18.59 14.36 -0.83
N GLN A 48 19.36 15.06 -1.65
CA GLN A 48 20.78 14.76 -1.91
C GLN A 48 21.67 14.84 -0.66
N ASN A 49 21.17 15.43 0.44
CA ASN A 49 21.88 15.45 1.72
C ASN A 49 21.64 14.15 2.52
N LYS A 50 20.73 13.30 2.10
CA LYS A 50 20.46 12.00 2.73
C LYS A 50 21.07 10.87 1.91
N LYS A 51 21.64 9.91 2.60
CA LYS A 51 22.10 8.66 2.01
C LYS A 51 21.08 7.54 2.29
N ARG A 52 20.97 6.60 1.37
CA ARG A 52 20.25 5.36 1.65
C ARG A 52 20.96 4.60 2.77
N LEU A 53 20.18 3.96 3.64
CA LEU A 53 20.68 3.33 4.87
C LEU A 53 21.84 2.34 4.62
N PHE A 54 21.81 1.61 3.50
CA PHE A 54 22.82 0.60 3.15
C PHE A 54 23.66 0.98 1.93
N GLU A 55 23.55 2.20 1.43
CA GLU A 55 24.26 2.68 0.24
C GLU A 55 24.09 1.80 -1.02
N GLU A 56 23.04 1.00 -1.07
CA GLU A 56 22.71 0.11 -2.18
C GLU A 56 21.91 0.83 -3.27
N PRO A 57 21.92 0.33 -4.52
CA PRO A 57 21.05 0.82 -5.58
C PRO A 57 19.56 0.72 -5.20
N LYS A 58 18.72 1.62 -5.71
CA LYS A 58 17.28 1.67 -5.39
C LYS A 58 16.56 0.33 -5.63
N ILE A 59 16.94 -0.41 -6.67
CA ILE A 59 16.36 -1.72 -6.97
C ILE A 59 16.47 -2.71 -5.79
N GLU A 60 17.54 -2.67 -5.00
CA GLU A 60 17.70 -3.56 -3.86
C GLU A 60 16.68 -3.27 -2.75
N TYR A 61 16.30 -2.00 -2.58
CA TYR A 61 15.23 -1.61 -1.66
C TYR A 61 13.88 -2.05 -2.18
N SER A 62 13.60 -1.80 -3.47
CA SER A 62 12.34 -2.22 -4.10
C SER A 62 12.14 -3.74 -4.04
N LEU A 63 13.21 -4.54 -4.27
CA LEU A 63 13.17 -5.99 -4.14
C LEU A 63 12.90 -6.45 -2.70
N ARG A 64 13.54 -5.81 -1.71
CA ARG A 64 13.31 -6.11 -0.29
C ARG A 64 11.89 -5.76 0.14
N ALA A 65 11.39 -4.59 -0.28
CA ALA A 65 10.02 -4.16 -0.01
C ALA A 65 9.01 -5.15 -0.60
N LEU A 66 9.12 -5.46 -1.91
CA LEU A 66 8.23 -6.41 -2.56
C LEU A 66 8.33 -7.82 -1.95
N LYS A 67 9.53 -8.30 -1.64
CA LYS A 67 9.72 -9.61 -0.98
C LYS A 67 9.07 -9.67 0.40
N SER A 68 9.17 -8.60 1.19
CA SER A 68 8.52 -8.53 2.50
C SER A 68 7.00 -8.48 2.38
N LEU A 69 6.47 -7.75 1.39
CA LEU A 69 5.04 -7.71 1.09
C LEU A 69 4.52 -9.10 0.67
N ILE A 70 5.21 -9.79 -0.25
CA ILE A 70 4.87 -11.15 -0.68
C ILE A 70 4.81 -12.10 0.52
N LYS A 71 5.78 -12.04 1.44
CA LYS A 71 5.77 -12.84 2.67
C LYS A 71 4.54 -12.56 3.53
N SER A 72 4.21 -11.28 3.73
CA SER A 72 3.06 -10.86 4.51
C SER A 72 1.74 -11.34 3.90
N VAL A 73 1.58 -11.25 2.57
CA VAL A 73 0.40 -11.76 1.88
C VAL A 73 0.30 -13.28 2.01
N ASN A 74 1.40 -14.01 1.81
CA ASN A 74 1.41 -15.47 1.96
C ASN A 74 1.08 -15.90 3.39
N PHE A 75 1.60 -15.21 4.40
CA PHE A 75 1.25 -15.45 5.80
C PHE A 75 -0.25 -15.24 6.03
N SER A 76 -0.82 -14.14 5.53
CA SER A 76 -2.23 -13.83 5.65
C SER A 76 -3.13 -14.88 4.98
N LYS A 77 -2.73 -15.43 3.84
CA LYS A 77 -3.48 -16.50 3.16
C LYS A 77 -3.60 -17.77 4.01
N THR A 78 -2.69 -18.01 4.96
CA THR A 78 -2.83 -19.15 5.89
C THR A 78 -3.97 -18.97 6.88
N LYS A 79 -4.24 -17.73 7.28
CA LYS A 79 -5.31 -17.36 8.22
C LYS A 79 -6.63 -17.04 7.53
N TYR A 80 -6.54 -16.44 6.37
CA TYR A 80 -7.66 -15.97 5.55
C TYR A 80 -7.63 -16.63 4.16
N PRO A 81 -7.82 -17.97 4.06
CA PRO A 81 -7.70 -18.69 2.78
C PRO A 81 -8.77 -18.27 1.76
N ASN A 82 -9.87 -17.67 2.20
CA ASN A 82 -10.97 -17.24 1.34
C ASN A 82 -10.83 -15.79 0.84
N ILE A 83 -9.84 -15.03 1.34
CA ILE A 83 -9.61 -13.67 0.86
C ILE A 83 -8.84 -13.73 -0.46
N ASN A 84 -9.37 -13.05 -1.46
CA ASN A 84 -8.68 -12.84 -2.73
C ASN A 84 -7.67 -11.69 -2.60
N PHE A 85 -6.37 -12.00 -2.69
CA PHE A 85 -5.29 -11.01 -2.71
C PHE A 85 -4.78 -10.83 -4.14
N LYS A 86 -4.88 -9.63 -4.67
CA LYS A 86 -4.35 -9.24 -5.97
C LYS A 86 -3.40 -8.06 -5.80
N THR A 87 -2.28 -8.08 -6.52
CA THR A 87 -1.31 -6.97 -6.50
C THR A 87 -1.10 -6.40 -7.89
N ILE A 88 -1.17 -5.09 -8.03
CA ILE A 88 -0.79 -4.36 -9.23
C ILE A 88 0.42 -3.50 -8.89
N ILE A 89 1.53 -3.73 -9.58
CA ILE A 89 2.73 -2.90 -9.47
C ILE A 89 2.62 -1.80 -10.52
N VAL A 90 2.60 -0.54 -10.09
CA VAL A 90 2.67 0.62 -10.99
C VAL A 90 4.14 1.01 -11.11
N ASP A 91 4.73 0.76 -12.28
CA ASP A 91 6.15 1.02 -12.53
C ASP A 91 6.35 2.31 -13.33
N ASP A 92 7.22 3.18 -12.83
CA ASP A 92 7.60 4.42 -13.49
C ASP A 92 8.97 4.30 -14.17
N LYS A 93 8.99 3.76 -15.38
CA LYS A 93 10.17 3.71 -16.26
C LYS A 93 11.40 3.03 -15.70
N SER A 94 11.23 2.01 -14.87
CA SER A 94 12.36 1.18 -14.45
C SER A 94 13.07 0.55 -15.65
N LYS A 95 14.40 0.43 -15.58
CA LYS A 95 15.20 -0.24 -16.60
C LYS A 95 14.79 -1.70 -16.75
N GLU A 96 14.88 -2.23 -17.95
CA GLU A 96 14.48 -3.60 -18.26
C GLU A 96 15.20 -4.64 -17.37
N GLU A 97 16.48 -4.42 -17.07
CA GLU A 97 17.23 -5.28 -16.16
C GLU A 97 16.58 -5.36 -14.78
N ASN A 98 16.15 -4.22 -14.23
CA ASN A 98 15.50 -4.13 -12.94
C ASN A 98 14.09 -4.72 -12.97
N LEU A 99 13.32 -4.48 -14.04
CA LEU A 99 12.02 -5.12 -14.26
C LEU A 99 12.14 -6.64 -14.33
N ASN A 100 13.19 -7.18 -14.94
CA ASN A 100 13.43 -8.62 -14.99
C ASN A 100 13.72 -9.21 -13.59
N LYS A 101 14.42 -8.48 -12.72
CA LYS A 101 14.62 -8.89 -11.32
C LYS A 101 13.28 -8.92 -10.55
N LEU A 102 12.42 -7.91 -10.75
CA LEU A 102 11.08 -7.89 -10.15
C LEU A 102 10.22 -9.04 -10.68
N LYS A 103 10.19 -9.27 -12.00
CA LYS A 103 9.43 -10.38 -12.62
C LYS A 103 9.85 -11.73 -12.07
N LYS A 104 11.17 -11.97 -11.95
CA LYS A 104 11.67 -13.20 -11.33
C LYS A 104 11.13 -13.42 -9.92
N LEU A 105 11.13 -12.38 -9.08
CA LEU A 105 10.59 -12.47 -7.73
C LEU A 105 9.07 -12.73 -7.73
N ILE A 106 8.35 -12.14 -8.68
CA ILE A 106 6.91 -12.35 -8.87
C ILE A 106 6.62 -13.80 -9.27
N ASP A 107 7.34 -14.31 -10.26
CA ASP A 107 7.16 -15.69 -10.76
C ASP A 107 7.43 -16.74 -9.66
N GLU A 108 8.35 -16.45 -8.74
CA GLU A 108 8.66 -17.31 -7.59
C GLU A 108 7.58 -17.25 -6.50
N SER A 109 6.69 -16.26 -6.53
CA SER A 109 5.76 -15.97 -5.40
C SER A 109 4.47 -16.79 -5.39
N SER A 110 4.05 -17.32 -6.52
CA SER A 110 2.74 -17.99 -6.73
C SER A 110 1.52 -17.10 -6.37
N LEU A 111 1.69 -15.77 -6.30
CA LEU A 111 0.63 -14.80 -6.04
C LEU A 111 0.13 -14.17 -7.35
N ASP A 112 -1.09 -13.64 -7.33
CA ASP A 112 -1.63 -12.83 -8.43
C ASP A 112 -1.01 -11.43 -8.40
N ILE A 113 0.11 -11.26 -9.09
CA ILE A 113 0.87 -10.01 -9.18
C ILE A 113 1.08 -9.64 -10.65
N SER A 114 0.68 -8.43 -11.03
CA SER A 114 0.91 -7.88 -12.36
C SER A 114 1.71 -6.58 -12.30
N ILE A 115 2.44 -6.27 -13.39
CA ILE A 115 3.15 -5.00 -13.55
C ILE A 115 2.44 -4.18 -14.64
N THR A 116 2.12 -2.94 -14.31
CA THR A 116 1.49 -1.97 -15.21
C THR A 116 2.40 -0.74 -15.32
N PRO A 117 2.80 -0.33 -16.53
CA PRO A 117 3.60 0.87 -16.70
C PRO A 117 2.80 2.12 -16.37
N LEU A 118 3.46 3.14 -15.81
CA LEU A 118 2.89 4.46 -15.61
C LEU A 118 2.60 5.13 -16.95
N ASN A 119 1.36 5.53 -17.17
CA ASN A 119 0.95 6.25 -18.37
C ASN A 119 1.16 7.76 -18.21
N HIS A 120 2.35 8.25 -18.46
CA HIS A 120 2.68 9.69 -18.37
C HIS A 120 1.82 10.57 -19.25
N GLU A 121 1.51 10.14 -20.49
CA GLU A 121 0.76 10.95 -21.45
C GLU A 121 -0.65 11.27 -20.93
N LYS A 122 -1.30 10.30 -20.30
CA LYS A 122 -2.65 10.45 -19.76
C LYS A 122 -2.75 11.59 -18.73
N TYR A 123 -1.69 11.87 -17.98
CA TYR A 123 -1.73 12.81 -16.86
C TYR A 123 -1.12 14.18 -17.16
N LYS A 124 -0.53 14.38 -18.35
CA LYS A 124 0.12 15.65 -18.73
C LYS A 124 -0.81 16.84 -18.64
N ASP A 125 -2.06 16.68 -19.10
CA ASP A 125 -3.04 17.77 -19.11
C ASP A 125 -3.71 17.99 -17.75
N ILE A 126 -3.65 16.99 -16.87
CA ILE A 126 -4.27 17.02 -15.53
C ILE A 126 -3.32 17.68 -14.53
N ILE A 127 -2.03 17.32 -14.59
CA ILE A 127 -0.99 17.81 -13.66
C ILE A 127 -0.34 19.06 -14.27
N LYS A 128 -0.96 20.22 -14.05
CA LYS A 128 -0.54 21.50 -14.65
C LYS A 128 0.59 22.21 -13.88
N GLN A 129 0.68 21.99 -12.58
CA GLN A 129 1.69 22.63 -11.72
C GLN A 129 2.70 21.60 -11.24
N GLN A 130 3.81 21.51 -11.92
CA GLN A 130 4.90 20.63 -11.56
C GLN A 130 6.19 21.43 -11.38
N ARG A 131 6.96 21.11 -10.35
CA ARG A 131 8.25 21.75 -10.11
C ARG A 131 9.36 21.14 -10.97
N ASN A 132 9.27 19.85 -11.23
CA ASN A 132 10.20 19.07 -12.05
C ASN A 132 9.54 17.73 -12.48
N ASP A 133 10.21 16.98 -13.34
CA ASP A 133 9.73 15.69 -13.86
C ASP A 133 9.49 14.66 -12.76
N GLN A 134 10.29 14.68 -11.69
CA GLN A 134 10.14 13.78 -10.56
C GLN A 134 8.85 14.04 -9.77
N THR A 135 8.50 15.32 -9.56
CA THR A 135 7.21 15.70 -8.95
C THR A 135 6.05 15.27 -9.83
N PHE A 136 6.17 15.45 -11.15
CA PHE A 136 5.16 14.98 -12.09
C PHE A 136 4.96 13.47 -12.01
N SER A 137 6.04 12.69 -12.10
CA SER A 137 6.02 11.24 -12.02
C SER A 137 5.37 10.74 -10.73
N ASN A 138 5.69 11.34 -9.60
CA ASN A 138 5.09 10.99 -8.31
C ASN A 138 3.57 11.24 -8.31
N LEU A 139 3.13 12.42 -8.77
CA LEU A 139 1.70 12.74 -8.84
C LEU A 139 0.95 11.87 -9.84
N ALA A 140 1.54 11.61 -11.00
CA ALA A 140 0.96 10.75 -12.03
C ALA A 140 0.81 9.30 -11.53
N SER A 141 1.81 8.77 -10.84
CA SER A 141 1.74 7.42 -10.27
C SER A 141 0.70 7.31 -9.15
N LEU A 142 0.51 8.37 -8.34
CA LEU A 142 -0.57 8.43 -7.35
C LEU A 142 -1.95 8.42 -8.04
N LEU A 143 -2.15 9.26 -9.06
CA LEU A 143 -3.43 9.30 -9.79
C LEU A 143 -3.74 7.96 -10.44
N GLN A 144 -2.77 7.35 -11.14
CA GLN A 144 -2.96 6.03 -11.73
C GLN A 144 -3.30 4.97 -10.67
N SER A 145 -2.64 5.03 -9.52
CA SER A 145 -2.92 4.11 -8.41
C SER A 145 -4.36 4.25 -7.90
N PHE A 146 -4.85 5.47 -7.74
CA PHE A 146 -6.24 5.71 -7.33
C PHE A 146 -7.24 5.25 -8.39
N GLU A 147 -6.96 5.47 -9.67
CA GLU A 147 -7.81 4.98 -10.76
C GLU A 147 -7.87 3.46 -10.78
N LEU A 148 -6.72 2.78 -10.69
CA LEU A 148 -6.65 1.32 -10.60
C LEU A 148 -7.36 0.80 -9.34
N GLY A 149 -7.20 1.48 -8.22
CA GLY A 149 -7.90 1.16 -6.98
C GLY A 149 -9.42 1.27 -7.13
N LYS A 150 -9.90 2.31 -7.82
CA LYS A 150 -11.33 2.50 -8.10
C LYS A 150 -11.88 1.49 -9.11
N GLU A 151 -11.08 1.10 -10.10
CA GLU A 151 -11.50 0.19 -11.18
C GLU A 151 -11.52 -1.27 -10.73
N HIS A 152 -10.54 -1.69 -9.93
CA HIS A 152 -10.31 -3.09 -9.60
C HIS A 152 -10.48 -3.44 -8.12
N GLY A 153 -10.63 -2.44 -7.24
CA GLY A 153 -10.87 -2.66 -5.81
C GLY A 153 -12.32 -3.02 -5.55
N GLU A 154 -12.53 -4.05 -4.74
CA GLU A 154 -13.87 -4.49 -4.32
C GLU A 154 -14.11 -4.11 -2.85
N ASP A 155 -13.42 -4.79 -1.88
CA ASP A 155 -13.60 -4.50 -0.45
C ASP A 155 -12.53 -3.54 0.07
N LEU A 156 -11.24 -3.91 -0.04
CA LEU A 156 -10.13 -3.08 0.43
C LEU A 156 -9.12 -2.79 -0.66
N VAL A 157 -8.57 -1.58 -0.64
CA VAL A 157 -7.42 -1.20 -1.44
C VAL A 157 -6.30 -0.73 -0.52
N PHE A 158 -5.14 -1.38 -0.64
CA PHE A 158 -3.93 -1.03 0.09
C PHE A 158 -2.93 -0.37 -0.87
N PHE A 159 -2.63 0.91 -0.64
CA PHE A 159 -1.62 1.66 -1.39
C PHE A 159 -0.30 1.61 -0.65
N VAL A 160 0.77 1.23 -1.33
CA VAL A 160 2.10 1.07 -0.73
C VAL A 160 3.21 1.49 -1.69
N GLU A 161 4.28 2.03 -1.16
CA GLU A 161 5.48 2.43 -1.88
C GLU A 161 6.59 1.37 -1.75
N ASP A 162 7.59 1.46 -2.60
CA ASP A 162 8.67 0.46 -2.73
C ASP A 162 9.86 0.68 -1.78
N ASP A 163 9.66 1.44 -0.71
CA ASP A 163 10.67 1.74 0.32
C ASP A 163 10.26 1.31 1.74
N TYR A 164 9.10 0.68 1.88
CA TYR A 164 8.64 0.11 3.14
C TYR A 164 9.01 -1.38 3.27
N LEU A 165 9.44 -1.78 4.47
CA LEU A 165 9.57 -3.18 4.85
C LEU A 165 8.36 -3.61 5.66
N HIS A 166 7.79 -4.74 5.30
CA HIS A 166 6.58 -5.26 5.94
C HIS A 166 6.92 -6.40 6.88
N PHE A 167 6.41 -6.35 8.11
CA PHE A 167 6.41 -7.51 8.99
C PHE A 167 5.50 -8.61 8.44
N GLU A 168 5.86 -9.85 8.71
CA GLU A 168 5.14 -11.00 8.19
C GLU A 168 3.65 -11.00 8.55
N PRO A 169 3.21 -10.69 9.80
CA PRO A 169 1.79 -10.62 10.15
C PRO A 169 1.08 -9.33 9.73
N MET A 170 1.76 -8.36 9.12
CA MET A 170 1.20 -7.02 8.85
C MET A 170 -0.14 -7.08 8.12
N MET A 171 -0.23 -7.83 7.01
CA MET A 171 -1.46 -7.90 6.21
C MET A 171 -2.60 -8.59 6.96
N GLU A 172 -2.30 -9.63 7.74
CA GLU A 172 -3.28 -10.28 8.63
C GLU A 172 -3.83 -9.29 9.65
N GLU A 173 -2.94 -8.55 10.32
CA GLU A 173 -3.32 -7.58 11.35
C GLU A 173 -4.14 -6.42 10.78
N MET A 174 -3.80 -5.97 9.56
CA MET A 174 -4.58 -4.93 8.87
C MET A 174 -6.01 -5.40 8.58
N VAL A 175 -6.17 -6.61 8.03
CA VAL A 175 -7.49 -7.19 7.75
C VAL A 175 -8.28 -7.36 9.04
N ALA A 176 -7.69 -7.97 10.08
CA ALA A 176 -8.33 -8.18 11.37
C ALA A 176 -8.75 -6.86 12.03
N SER A 177 -7.88 -5.86 11.99
CA SER A 177 -8.15 -4.53 12.53
C SER A 177 -9.29 -3.84 11.79
N TYR A 178 -9.28 -3.90 10.46
CA TYR A 178 -10.37 -3.33 9.66
C TYR A 178 -11.70 -3.98 9.99
N GLU A 179 -11.79 -5.31 9.90
CA GLU A 179 -13.04 -6.04 10.18
C GLU A 179 -13.57 -5.69 11.56
N ARG A 180 -12.70 -5.66 12.56
CA ARG A 180 -13.07 -5.34 13.93
C ARG A 180 -13.58 -3.91 14.08
N ILE A 181 -12.79 -2.93 13.69
CA ILE A 181 -13.08 -1.51 13.91
C ILE A 181 -14.27 -1.09 13.05
N ALA A 182 -14.29 -1.44 11.76
CA ALA A 182 -15.40 -1.13 10.86
C ALA A 182 -16.72 -1.71 11.35
N SER A 183 -16.69 -2.95 11.90
CA SER A 183 -17.88 -3.57 12.50
C SER A 183 -18.34 -2.86 13.78
N GLN A 184 -17.41 -2.42 14.64
CA GLN A 184 -17.75 -1.71 15.88
C GLN A 184 -18.38 -0.34 15.60
N VAL A 185 -17.84 0.39 14.62
CA VAL A 185 -18.36 1.73 14.27
C VAL A 185 -19.47 1.68 13.22
N ASN A 186 -19.70 0.51 12.62
CA ASN A 186 -20.66 0.28 11.54
C ASN A 186 -20.45 1.22 10.34
N LYS A 187 -19.16 1.47 9.99
CA LYS A 187 -18.76 2.35 8.88
C LYS A 187 -17.50 1.78 8.22
N ASP A 188 -17.31 2.12 6.96
CA ASP A 188 -16.03 1.91 6.32
C ASP A 188 -15.01 2.93 6.84
N ILE A 189 -13.77 2.50 6.97
CA ILE A 189 -12.72 3.30 7.60
C ILE A 189 -11.49 3.35 6.70
N PHE A 190 -10.73 4.42 6.84
CA PHE A 190 -9.36 4.49 6.37
C PHE A 190 -8.42 4.11 7.50
N MET A 191 -7.42 3.31 7.16
CA MET A 191 -6.35 2.96 8.10
C MET A 191 -5.01 3.40 7.52
N CYS A 192 -4.18 3.96 8.37
CA CYS A 192 -2.80 4.27 8.07
C CYS A 192 -1.95 3.49 9.08
N PRO A 193 -1.37 2.35 8.67
CA PRO A 193 -0.45 1.64 9.53
C PRO A 193 0.71 2.57 9.89
N THR A 194 1.07 2.61 11.16
CA THR A 194 2.26 3.33 11.61
C THR A 194 3.47 2.43 11.55
N ASP A 195 4.64 3.02 11.33
CA ASP A 195 5.93 2.36 11.33
C ASP A 195 6.28 1.81 12.73
#